data_0add7b27c637f9d9bdd36883c704f6c9
#
_entry.id   0add7b27c637f9d9bdd36883c704f6c9
#
_cell.length_a   1.000
_cell.length_b   1.000
_cell.length_c   1.000
_cell.angle_alpha   90.00
_cell.angle_beta   90.00
_cell.angle_gamma   90.00
#
_symmetry.space_group_name_H-M   'P 1'
#
loop_
_entity.id
_entity.type
_entity.pdbx_description
1 polymer ?
#
loop_
_entity_poly.entity_id
_entity_poly.type
_entity_poly.pdbx_seq_one_letter_code
_entity_poly.pdbx_strand_id
1 'polypeptide(L)'
;WSELYCSLIDSLKEQNSNIKLILCTPFVAKSGKIGKEPVFEERTKLTRLLAQHTRSIAEKYDAVVVEFDTLFESLTASQPKETYWIWDGIHPTPAGHAKMAQLWRKTVRLENL
;
A
#
# COMPACT_ATOMS: atom_id res chain seq x y z
N TRP A 1 14.54 7.30 -3.67
CA TRP A 1 13.63 6.16 -3.58
C TRP A 1 12.94 5.90 -4.91
N SER A 2 12.26 6.88 -5.48
CA SER A 2 11.53 6.72 -6.75
C SER A 2 12.44 6.31 -7.93
N GLU A 3 13.63 6.88 -8.03
CA GLU A 3 14.62 6.54 -9.07
C GLU A 3 15.03 5.05 -8.98
N LEU A 4 15.32 4.58 -7.77
CA LEU A 4 15.68 3.18 -7.55
C LEU A 4 14.50 2.24 -7.88
N TYR A 5 13.29 2.63 -7.48
CA TYR A 5 12.08 1.86 -7.78
C TYR A 5 11.84 1.76 -9.30
N CYS A 6 11.97 2.87 -10.02
CA CYS A 6 11.90 2.89 -11.48
C CYS A 6 12.99 2.02 -12.13
N SER A 7 14.24 2.08 -11.65
CA SER A 7 15.32 1.24 -12.16
C SER A 7 15.02 -0.26 -12.02
N LEU A 8 14.40 -0.67 -10.92
CA LEU A 8 13.98 -2.07 -10.72
C LEU A 8 12.90 -2.48 -11.74
N ILE A 9 11.92 -1.62 -11.97
CA ILE A 9 10.87 -1.87 -12.96
C ILE A 9 11.47 -1.94 -14.36
N ASP A 10 12.36 -1.01 -14.72
CA ASP A 10 13.02 -0.99 -16.02
C ASP A 10 13.79 -2.29 -16.26
N SER A 11 14.57 -2.76 -15.26
CA SER A 11 15.29 -4.03 -15.35
C SER A 11 14.35 -5.24 -15.52
N LEU A 12 13.19 -5.24 -14.85
CA LEU A 12 12.19 -6.30 -15.04
C LEU A 12 11.59 -6.29 -16.44
N LYS A 13 11.30 -5.11 -16.98
CA LYS A 13 10.74 -4.94 -18.32
C LYS A 13 11.76 -5.27 -19.43
N GLU A 14 13.04 -5.01 -19.19
CA GLU A 14 14.12 -5.46 -20.10
C GLU A 14 14.20 -6.98 -20.19
N GLN A 15 14.02 -7.68 -19.07
CA GLN A 15 14.01 -9.15 -19.04
C GLN A 15 12.71 -9.75 -19.59
N ASN A 16 11.58 -9.09 -19.41
CA ASN A 16 10.28 -9.52 -19.89
C ASN A 16 9.40 -8.31 -20.21
N SER A 17 9.36 -7.91 -21.46
CA SER A 17 8.56 -6.75 -21.91
C SER A 17 7.05 -6.91 -21.72
N ASN A 18 6.57 -8.15 -21.56
CA ASN A 18 5.15 -8.46 -21.36
C ASN A 18 4.75 -8.54 -19.87
N ILE A 19 5.68 -8.25 -18.95
CA ILE A 19 5.38 -8.29 -17.53
C ILE A 19 4.26 -7.30 -17.17
N LYS A 20 3.30 -7.75 -16.40
CA LYS A 20 2.23 -6.92 -15.86
C LYS A 20 2.60 -6.47 -14.46
N LEU A 21 2.46 -5.19 -14.20
CA LEU A 21 2.85 -4.58 -12.95
C LEU A 21 1.63 -4.28 -12.08
N ILE A 22 1.73 -4.68 -10.83
CA ILE A 22 0.75 -4.36 -9.80
C ILE A 22 1.52 -3.73 -8.65
N LEU A 23 1.25 -2.46 -8.37
CA LEU A 23 1.89 -1.72 -7.29
C LEU A 23 0.91 -1.53 -6.14
N CYS A 24 1.40 -1.73 -4.91
CA CYS A 24 0.60 -1.58 -3.70
C CYS A 24 1.07 -0.36 -2.92
N THR A 25 0.14 0.48 -2.49
CA THR A 25 0.50 1.63 -1.65
C THR A 25 0.86 1.16 -0.23
N PRO A 26 1.92 1.72 0.37
CA PRO A 26 2.25 1.49 1.76
C PRO A 26 1.22 2.14 2.69
N PHE A 27 1.07 1.60 3.89
CA PHE A 27 0.13 2.10 4.89
C PHE A 27 0.72 2.06 6.28
N VAL A 28 0.17 2.87 7.18
CA VAL A 28 0.47 2.88 8.61
C VAL A 28 -0.82 3.20 9.38
N ALA A 29 -1.00 2.59 10.54
CA ALA A 29 -2.16 2.84 11.40
C ALA A 29 -1.73 3.30 12.81
N LYS A 30 -2.62 4.03 13.46
CA LYS A 30 -2.43 4.49 14.85
C LYS A 30 -2.72 3.35 15.83
N SER A 31 -1.82 2.36 15.87
CA SER A 31 -1.93 1.20 16.77
C SER A 31 -0.56 0.74 17.26
N GLY A 32 -0.53 0.09 18.42
CA GLY A 32 0.66 -0.45 19.02
C GLY A 32 1.78 0.58 19.27
N LYS A 33 3.03 0.15 19.13
CA LYS A 33 4.21 0.99 19.34
C LYS A 33 4.35 2.08 18.27
N ILE A 34 4.04 1.76 17.03
CA ILE A 34 4.12 2.69 15.89
C ILE A 34 3.05 3.78 15.99
N GLY A 35 1.89 3.47 16.58
CA GLY A 35 0.79 4.42 16.78
C GLY A 35 1.02 5.48 17.84
N LYS A 36 2.17 5.47 18.53
CA LYS A 36 2.51 6.44 19.59
C LYS A 36 3.23 7.66 19.01
N GLU A 37 2.85 8.83 19.47
CA GLU A 37 3.52 10.09 19.14
C GLU A 37 4.89 10.20 19.82
N PRO A 38 5.88 10.90 19.24
CA PRO A 38 5.83 11.57 17.93
C PRO A 38 6.07 10.65 16.71
N VAL A 39 6.40 9.40 16.93
CA VAL A 39 6.79 8.43 15.89
C VAL A 39 5.68 8.24 14.83
N PHE A 40 4.41 8.23 15.27
CA PHE A 40 3.28 8.05 14.37
C PHE A 40 3.15 9.19 13.36
N GLU A 41 3.34 10.43 13.78
CA GLU A 41 3.26 11.60 12.89
C GLU A 41 4.33 11.54 11.79
N GLU A 42 5.58 11.27 12.17
CA GLU A 42 6.70 11.17 11.22
C GLU A 42 6.47 10.03 10.21
N ARG A 43 6.06 8.86 10.69
CA ARG A 43 5.78 7.70 9.84
C ARG A 43 4.60 7.94 8.92
N THR A 44 3.56 8.61 9.39
CA THR A 44 2.40 8.94 8.57
C THR A 44 2.78 9.88 7.43
N LYS A 45 3.57 10.91 7.70
CA LYS A 45 4.07 11.83 6.66
C LYS A 45 4.89 11.09 5.60
N LEU A 46 5.83 10.27 6.03
CA LEU A 46 6.66 9.47 5.12
C LEU A 46 5.83 8.48 4.31
N THR A 47 4.95 7.74 4.96
CA THR A 47 4.11 6.72 4.31
C THR A 47 3.19 7.34 3.26
N ARG A 48 2.56 8.49 3.56
CA ARG A 48 1.75 9.23 2.59
C ARG A 48 2.56 9.69 1.38
N LEU A 49 3.77 10.20 1.61
CA LEU A 49 4.66 10.58 0.52
C LEU A 49 5.01 9.38 -0.36
N LEU A 50 5.36 8.24 0.24
CA LEU A 50 5.68 7.02 -0.50
C LEU A 50 4.45 6.47 -1.26
N ALA A 51 3.26 6.57 -0.70
CA ALA A 51 2.01 6.18 -1.38
C ALA A 51 1.76 7.07 -2.62
N GLN A 52 1.99 8.38 -2.52
CA GLN A 52 1.90 9.30 -3.66
C GLN A 52 2.92 8.94 -4.75
N HIS A 53 4.17 8.69 -4.36
CA HIS A 53 5.21 8.24 -5.30
C HIS A 53 4.85 6.91 -5.97
N THR A 54 4.26 5.96 -5.21
CA THR A 54 3.79 4.69 -5.77
C THR A 54 2.74 4.90 -6.86
N ARG A 55 1.77 5.80 -6.64
CA ARG A 55 0.75 6.15 -7.64
C ARG A 55 1.38 6.79 -8.90
N SER A 56 2.29 7.73 -8.71
CA SER A 56 2.99 8.38 -9.84
C SER A 56 3.84 7.39 -10.66
N ILE A 57 4.50 6.45 -9.99
CA ILE A 57 5.25 5.39 -10.66
C ILE A 57 4.30 4.47 -11.42
N ALA A 58 3.17 4.09 -10.81
CA ALA A 58 2.17 3.26 -11.48
C ALA A 58 1.61 3.92 -12.74
N GLU A 59 1.31 5.21 -12.68
CA GLU A 59 0.88 5.99 -13.84
C GLU A 59 1.94 5.99 -14.95
N LYS A 60 3.21 6.22 -14.60
CA LYS A 60 4.34 6.21 -15.54
C LYS A 60 4.48 4.88 -16.29
N TYR A 61 4.22 3.77 -15.63
CA TYR A 61 4.42 2.42 -16.18
C TYR A 61 3.13 1.72 -16.61
N ASP A 62 2.00 2.42 -16.58
CA ASP A 62 0.67 1.84 -16.84
C ASP A 62 0.40 0.60 -15.98
N ALA A 63 0.70 0.71 -14.69
CA ALA A 63 0.55 -0.35 -13.72
C ALA A 63 -0.78 -0.26 -12.96
N VAL A 64 -1.30 -1.41 -12.56
CA VAL A 64 -2.46 -1.48 -11.66
C VAL A 64 -2.03 -1.05 -10.26
N VAL A 65 -2.82 -0.20 -9.59
CA VAL A 65 -2.58 0.20 -8.20
C VAL A 65 -3.59 -0.46 -7.26
N VAL A 66 -3.07 -1.07 -6.19
CA VAL A 66 -3.89 -1.54 -5.07
C VAL A 66 -3.69 -0.59 -3.89
N GLU A 67 -4.71 0.17 -3.57
CA GLU A 67 -4.65 1.29 -2.62
C GLU A 67 -4.90 0.85 -1.18
N PHE A 68 -3.92 0.18 -0.56
CA PHE A 68 -4.03 -0.28 0.83
C PHE A 68 -4.03 0.85 1.85
N ASP A 69 -3.37 1.98 1.58
CA ASP A 69 -3.43 3.15 2.46
C ASP A 69 -4.87 3.69 2.60
N THR A 70 -5.56 3.90 1.49
CA THR A 70 -6.96 4.36 1.46
C THR A 70 -7.89 3.33 2.11
N LEU A 71 -7.65 2.03 1.87
CA LEU A 71 -8.40 0.96 2.53
C LEU A 71 -8.33 1.08 4.04
N PHE A 72 -7.11 1.14 4.61
CA PHE A 72 -6.94 1.16 6.06
C PHE A 72 -7.35 2.48 6.70
N GLU A 73 -7.20 3.61 6.03
CA GLU A 73 -7.77 4.89 6.49
C GLU A 73 -9.29 4.78 6.66
N SER A 74 -9.99 4.21 5.69
CA SER A 74 -11.44 3.99 5.74
C SER A 74 -11.85 3.00 6.83
N LEU A 75 -11.15 1.86 6.93
CA LEU A 75 -11.45 0.82 7.91
C LEU A 75 -11.23 1.30 9.35
N THR A 76 -10.13 2.01 9.61
CA THR A 76 -9.81 2.52 10.96
C THR A 76 -10.74 3.64 11.37
N ALA A 77 -11.27 4.43 10.45
CA ALA A 77 -12.29 5.43 10.73
C ALA A 77 -13.63 4.81 11.19
N SER A 78 -13.96 3.60 10.71
CA SER A 78 -15.22 2.91 11.03
C SER A 78 -15.14 2.00 12.24
N GLN A 79 -13.95 1.59 12.68
CA GLN A 79 -13.73 0.68 13.80
C GLN A 79 -12.88 1.35 14.89
N PRO A 80 -13.48 1.69 16.05
CA PRO A 80 -12.81 2.46 17.10
C PRO A 80 -11.70 1.69 17.83
N LYS A 81 -11.66 0.36 17.75
CA LYS A 81 -10.59 -0.41 18.35
C LYS A 81 -9.34 -0.35 17.49
N GLU A 82 -8.34 0.37 17.94
CA GLU A 82 -7.10 0.65 17.22
C GLU A 82 -6.41 -0.61 16.65
N THR A 83 -6.41 -1.73 17.39
CA THR A 83 -5.73 -2.97 17.02
C THR A 83 -6.61 -3.96 16.25
N TYR A 84 -7.82 -3.58 15.85
CA TYR A 84 -8.74 -4.50 15.18
C TYR A 84 -8.26 -4.90 13.78
N TRP A 85 -7.79 -3.95 13.00
CA TRP A 85 -7.31 -4.17 11.63
C TRP A 85 -5.81 -4.35 11.52
N ILE A 86 -5.03 -3.64 12.35
CA ILE A 86 -3.57 -3.62 12.35
C ILE A 86 -3.07 -3.68 13.79
N TRP A 87 -2.18 -4.63 14.12
CA TRP A 87 -1.74 -4.89 15.50
C TRP A 87 -0.91 -3.75 16.10
N ASP A 88 0.14 -3.38 15.40
CA ASP A 88 1.26 -2.58 15.89
C ASP A 88 1.54 -1.35 15.04
N GLY A 89 0.65 -1.06 14.11
CA GLY A 89 0.75 0.06 13.19
C GLY A 89 1.16 -0.32 11.77
N ILE A 90 1.71 -1.51 11.55
CA ILE A 90 2.20 -1.95 10.23
C ILE A 90 1.79 -3.37 9.84
N HIS A 91 1.55 -4.26 10.81
CA HIS A 91 1.18 -5.66 10.53
C HIS A 91 -0.34 -5.87 10.64
N PRO A 92 -1.01 -6.19 9.53
CA PRO A 92 -2.44 -6.45 9.54
C PRO A 92 -2.80 -7.69 10.37
N THR A 93 -3.95 -7.63 11.04
CA THR A 93 -4.59 -8.78 11.66
C THR A 93 -5.17 -9.72 10.60
N PRO A 94 -5.64 -10.93 10.96
CA PRO A 94 -6.40 -11.77 10.03
C PRO A 94 -7.58 -11.04 9.38
N ALA A 95 -8.30 -10.19 10.14
CA ALA A 95 -9.39 -9.35 9.61
C ALA A 95 -8.87 -8.31 8.62
N GLY A 96 -7.73 -7.65 8.92
CA GLY A 96 -7.06 -6.74 8.00
C GLY A 96 -6.62 -7.42 6.71
N HIS A 97 -5.98 -8.58 6.81
CA HIS A 97 -5.60 -9.38 5.64
C HIS A 97 -6.79 -9.80 4.78
N ALA A 98 -7.92 -10.16 5.38
CA ALA A 98 -9.13 -10.48 4.63
C ALA A 98 -9.63 -9.28 3.81
N LYS A 99 -9.56 -8.07 4.35
CA LYS A 99 -9.90 -6.83 3.64
C LYS A 99 -8.91 -6.51 2.52
N MET A 100 -7.61 -6.70 2.74
CA MET A 100 -6.60 -6.56 1.70
C MET A 100 -6.86 -7.53 0.54
N ALA A 101 -7.14 -8.79 0.83
CA ALA A 101 -7.46 -9.80 -0.18
C ALA A 101 -8.73 -9.45 -0.98
N GLN A 102 -9.76 -8.92 -0.32
CA GLN A 102 -10.98 -8.44 -0.98
C GLN A 102 -10.69 -7.28 -1.95
N LEU A 103 -9.92 -6.28 -1.51
CA LEU A 103 -9.52 -5.16 -2.35
C LEU A 103 -8.67 -5.63 -3.53
N TRP A 104 -7.66 -6.49 -3.27
CA TRP A 104 -6.84 -7.09 -4.32
C TRP A 104 -7.68 -7.75 -5.40
N ARG A 105 -8.56 -8.68 -5.02
CA ARG A 105 -9.43 -9.41 -5.96
C ARG A 105 -10.36 -8.50 -6.75
N LYS A 106 -10.78 -7.37 -6.16
CA LYS A 106 -11.62 -6.37 -6.85
C LYS A 106 -10.81 -5.56 -7.85
N THR A 107 -9.57 -5.21 -7.51
CA THR A 107 -8.71 -4.31 -8.29
C THR A 107 -7.94 -5.05 -9.37
N VAL A 108 -7.34 -6.20 -9.01
CA VAL A 108 -6.51 -6.99 -9.90
C VAL A 108 -7.38 -8.03 -10.61
N ARG A 109 -7.83 -7.69 -11.80
CA ARG A 109 -8.60 -8.58 -12.68
C ARG A 109 -7.76 -8.94 -13.88
N LEU A 110 -7.84 -10.18 -14.32
CA LEU A 110 -7.09 -10.66 -15.48
C LEU A 110 -7.40 -9.84 -16.75
N GLU A 111 -8.65 -9.41 -16.91
CA GLU A 111 -9.07 -8.54 -18.01
C GLU A 111 -8.45 -7.13 -17.99
N ASN A 112 -7.89 -6.69 -16.84
CA ASN A 112 -7.26 -5.39 -16.67
C ASN A 112 -5.72 -5.45 -16.78
N LEU A 113 -5.18 -6.63 -17.02
CA LEU A 113 -3.75 -6.85 -17.09
C LEU A 113 -3.22 -6.94 -18.56
#